data_0454a88f24ad38370d6a6edfb619754b
#
_entry.id   0454a88f24ad38370d6a6edfb619754b
#
_cell.length_a   1.000
_cell.length_b   1.000
_cell.length_c   1.000
_cell.angle_alpha   90.00
_cell.angle_beta   90.00
_cell.angle_gamma   90.00
#
_symmetry.space_group_name_H-M   'P 1'
#
loop_
_entity.id
_entity.type
_entity.pdbx_description
1 polymer ?
#
loop_
_entity_poly.entity_id
_entity_poly.type
_entity_poly.pdbx_seq_one_letter_code
_entity_poly.pdbx_strand_id
1 'polypeptide(L)'
;ISEFCRAVAINRQQFNKYLNGRSLPSPRNLRRICDQVGVSESDLFLPAAEFAARYSSPGRKDDTSQLFSFIESAHRASTDLMKKYQGLYFKYYYSLSKPGLIRKSLLRISISERGALTKCVEPAEGELTRLGIASLCKYSGEALFIGDRLFILEYEYLSKKEISYSVHFPTYMSKAVLLPGLMLGVSASNRHE
;
A
#
# COMPACT_ATOMS: atom_id res chain seq x y z
N ILE A 1 -22.63 -1.26 -19.86
CA ILE A 1 -23.59 -2.39 -19.83
C ILE A 1 -23.09 -3.57 -20.66
N SER A 2 -22.67 -3.38 -21.92
CA SER A 2 -22.25 -4.48 -22.80
C SER A 2 -21.02 -5.24 -22.26
N GLU A 3 -20.05 -4.54 -21.68
CA GLU A 3 -18.86 -5.11 -21.07
C GLU A 3 -19.22 -5.88 -19.79
N PHE A 4 -20.07 -5.30 -18.96
CA PHE A 4 -20.58 -5.95 -17.75
C PHE A 4 -21.33 -7.25 -18.08
N CYS A 5 -22.24 -7.21 -19.05
CA CYS A 5 -22.98 -8.40 -19.49
C CYS A 5 -22.05 -9.52 -19.99
N ARG A 6 -20.94 -9.14 -20.63
CA ARG A 6 -19.91 -10.09 -21.06
C ARG A 6 -19.17 -10.71 -19.88
N ALA A 7 -18.82 -9.90 -18.89
CA ALA A 7 -18.13 -10.36 -17.67
C ALA A 7 -18.99 -11.34 -16.86
N VAL A 8 -20.30 -11.06 -16.71
CA VAL A 8 -21.22 -11.94 -15.97
C VAL A 8 -21.80 -13.07 -16.82
N ALA A 9 -21.42 -13.17 -18.10
CA ALA A 9 -21.96 -14.15 -19.07
C ALA A 9 -23.49 -14.19 -19.10
N ILE A 10 -24.14 -13.01 -19.14
CA ILE A 10 -25.58 -12.82 -19.25
C ILE A 10 -25.89 -12.03 -20.54
N ASN A 11 -26.86 -12.48 -21.31
CA ASN A 11 -27.29 -11.76 -22.50
C ASN A 11 -27.83 -10.37 -22.12
N ARG A 12 -27.45 -9.34 -22.89
CA ARG A 12 -27.86 -7.95 -22.68
C ARG A 12 -29.37 -7.75 -22.60
N GLN A 13 -30.13 -8.45 -23.44
CA GLN A 13 -31.58 -8.35 -23.40
C GLN A 13 -32.15 -8.91 -22.09
N GLN A 14 -31.60 -10.04 -21.63
CA GLN A 14 -31.97 -10.63 -20.34
C GLN A 14 -31.59 -9.72 -19.16
N PHE A 15 -30.39 -9.13 -19.20
CA PHE A 15 -29.95 -8.21 -18.17
C PHE A 15 -30.84 -6.95 -18.10
N ASN A 16 -31.25 -6.40 -19.25
CA ASN A 16 -32.18 -5.28 -19.29
C ASN A 16 -33.54 -5.62 -18.68
N LYS A 17 -34.03 -6.88 -18.81
CA LYS A 17 -35.26 -7.30 -18.12
C LYS A 17 -35.09 -7.27 -16.59
N TYR A 18 -33.90 -7.62 -16.08
CA TYR A 18 -33.60 -7.51 -14.65
C TYR A 18 -33.58 -6.06 -14.20
N LEU A 19 -32.88 -5.18 -14.92
CA LEU A 19 -32.81 -3.76 -14.59
C LEU A 19 -34.16 -3.06 -14.57
N ASN A 20 -35.07 -3.47 -15.47
CA ASN A 20 -36.39 -2.88 -15.59
C ASN A 20 -37.45 -3.59 -14.71
N GLY A 21 -37.04 -4.53 -13.85
CA GLY A 21 -37.96 -5.26 -12.98
C GLY A 21 -38.91 -6.20 -13.67
N ARG A 22 -38.70 -6.47 -14.98
CA ARG A 22 -39.59 -7.34 -15.78
C ARG A 22 -39.40 -8.83 -15.50
N SER A 23 -38.25 -9.21 -14.92
CA SER A 23 -38.00 -10.57 -14.46
C SER A 23 -36.90 -10.53 -13.37
N LEU A 24 -36.94 -11.48 -12.46
CA LEU A 24 -35.89 -11.68 -11.48
C LEU A 24 -34.78 -12.58 -12.07
N PRO A 25 -33.53 -12.33 -11.73
CA PRO A 25 -32.43 -13.22 -12.08
C PRO A 25 -32.60 -14.59 -11.40
N SER A 26 -32.19 -15.64 -12.05
CA SER A 26 -32.04 -16.95 -11.41
C SER A 26 -30.96 -16.87 -10.31
N PRO A 27 -30.95 -17.76 -9.29
CA PRO A 27 -29.94 -17.74 -8.22
C PRO A 27 -28.52 -17.75 -8.77
N ARG A 28 -28.27 -18.49 -9.86
CA ARG A 28 -26.98 -18.55 -10.53
C ARG A 28 -26.59 -17.20 -11.16
N ASN A 29 -27.52 -16.53 -11.81
CA ASN A 29 -27.26 -15.23 -12.43
C ASN A 29 -27.16 -14.12 -11.37
N LEU A 30 -27.95 -14.21 -10.30
CA LEU A 30 -27.87 -13.30 -9.18
C LEU A 30 -26.47 -13.32 -8.55
N ARG A 31 -25.96 -14.53 -8.24
CA ARG A 31 -24.61 -14.69 -7.69
C ARG A 31 -23.54 -14.08 -8.60
N ARG A 32 -23.58 -14.35 -9.92
CA ARG A 32 -22.63 -13.76 -10.88
C ARG A 32 -22.68 -12.24 -10.91
N ILE A 33 -23.88 -11.67 -10.83
CA ILE A 33 -24.06 -10.22 -10.76
C ILE A 33 -23.47 -9.69 -9.46
N CYS A 34 -23.79 -10.30 -8.33
CA CYS A 34 -23.29 -9.90 -7.01
C CYS A 34 -21.76 -9.98 -6.94
N ASP A 35 -21.16 -11.07 -7.40
CA ASP A 35 -19.71 -11.26 -7.45
C ASP A 35 -19.04 -10.18 -8.31
N GLN A 36 -19.61 -9.85 -9.47
CA GLN A 36 -19.05 -8.84 -10.36
C GLN A 36 -19.16 -7.42 -9.82
N VAL A 37 -20.24 -7.12 -9.06
CA VAL A 37 -20.47 -5.81 -8.46
C VAL A 37 -19.81 -5.71 -7.07
N GLY A 38 -19.45 -6.87 -6.47
CA GLY A 38 -18.90 -6.96 -5.12
C GLY A 38 -19.94 -6.66 -4.04
N VAL A 39 -21.13 -7.21 -4.20
CA VAL A 39 -22.27 -7.05 -3.29
C VAL A 39 -22.65 -8.42 -2.77
N SER A 40 -22.97 -8.55 -1.49
CA SER A 40 -23.53 -9.80 -0.96
C SER A 40 -24.96 -10.01 -1.43
N GLU A 41 -25.32 -11.26 -1.75
CA GLU A 41 -26.70 -11.59 -2.11
C GLU A 41 -27.70 -11.17 -1.02
N SER A 42 -27.34 -11.28 0.24
CA SER A 42 -28.16 -10.85 1.40
C SER A 42 -28.39 -9.35 1.44
N ASP A 43 -27.42 -8.56 0.96
CA ASP A 43 -27.53 -7.10 1.00
C ASP A 43 -28.51 -6.54 -0.02
N LEU A 44 -28.85 -7.31 -1.05
CA LEU A 44 -29.89 -6.93 -2.01
C LEU A 44 -31.30 -6.88 -1.39
N PHE A 45 -31.49 -7.50 -0.23
CA PHE A 45 -32.75 -7.46 0.50
C PHE A 45 -32.81 -6.33 1.55
N LEU A 46 -31.74 -5.54 1.68
CA LEU A 46 -31.74 -4.37 2.56
C LEU A 46 -32.68 -3.28 2.01
N PRO A 47 -33.27 -2.47 2.89
CA PRO A 47 -33.96 -1.26 2.48
C PRO A 47 -33.04 -0.37 1.64
N ALA A 48 -33.61 0.31 0.62
CA ALA A 48 -32.82 1.10 -0.32
C ALA A 48 -31.90 2.13 0.34
N ALA A 49 -32.33 2.74 1.45
CA ALA A 49 -31.53 3.68 2.21
C ALA A 49 -30.30 3.01 2.87
N GLU A 50 -30.48 1.82 3.44
CA GLU A 50 -29.39 1.07 4.07
C GLU A 50 -28.42 0.51 3.02
N PHE A 51 -28.96 0.02 1.91
CA PHE A 51 -28.15 -0.41 0.78
C PHE A 51 -27.32 0.76 0.23
N ALA A 52 -27.96 1.91 -0.01
CA ALA A 52 -27.27 3.11 -0.45
C ALA A 52 -26.20 3.57 0.57
N ALA A 53 -26.49 3.58 1.85
CA ALA A 53 -25.52 3.93 2.88
C ALA A 53 -24.30 2.97 2.89
N ARG A 54 -24.52 1.69 2.59
CA ARG A 54 -23.47 0.66 2.56
C ARG A 54 -22.61 0.73 1.28
N TYR A 55 -23.20 1.04 0.13
CA TYR A 55 -22.56 0.93 -1.18
C TYR A 55 -22.40 2.25 -1.96
N SER A 56 -23.08 3.35 -1.55
CA SER A 56 -22.94 4.67 -2.20
C SER A 56 -21.81 5.51 -1.63
N SER A 57 -21.20 5.09 -0.51
CA SER A 57 -19.94 5.71 -0.09
C SER A 57 -18.86 5.35 -1.11
N PRO A 58 -18.09 6.32 -1.62
CA PRO A 58 -16.97 6.03 -2.51
C PRO A 58 -15.89 5.32 -1.70
N GLY A 59 -15.94 4.00 -1.65
CA GLY A 59 -15.02 3.16 -0.87
C GLY A 59 -15.67 1.82 -0.58
N ARG A 60 -15.58 0.93 -1.53
CA ARG A 60 -15.87 -0.49 -1.37
C ARG A 60 -15.18 -1.01 -0.11
N LYS A 61 -15.93 -1.38 0.91
CA LYS A 61 -15.42 -2.16 2.04
C LYS A 61 -15.25 -3.63 1.57
N ASP A 62 -14.27 -3.87 0.74
CA ASP A 62 -13.71 -5.21 0.59
C ASP A 62 -12.98 -5.55 1.90
N ASP A 63 -12.77 -6.83 2.21
CA ASP A 63 -11.92 -7.27 3.33
C ASP A 63 -10.51 -6.67 3.24
N THR A 64 -10.05 -6.33 2.04
CA THR A 64 -8.89 -5.48 1.76
C THR A 64 -9.02 -4.11 2.43
N SER A 65 -10.25 -3.60 2.65
CA SER A 65 -10.50 -2.31 3.29
C SER A 65 -10.20 -2.31 4.79
N GLN A 66 -10.25 -3.45 5.46
CA GLN A 66 -9.94 -3.51 6.90
C GLN A 66 -8.48 -3.23 7.16
N LEU A 67 -7.58 -3.80 6.36
CA LEU A 67 -6.15 -3.52 6.47
C LEU A 67 -5.84 -2.07 6.11
N PHE A 68 -6.40 -1.55 5.02
CA PHE A 68 -6.19 -0.16 4.62
C PHE A 68 -6.77 0.82 5.65
N SER A 69 -7.97 0.57 6.17
CA SER A 69 -8.57 1.42 7.21
C SER A 69 -7.79 1.35 8.52
N PHE A 70 -7.23 0.18 8.87
CA PHE A 70 -6.31 0.05 10.00
C PHE A 70 -5.04 0.88 9.78
N ILE A 71 -4.39 0.75 8.61
CA ILE A 71 -3.18 1.50 8.27
C ILE A 71 -3.46 3.01 8.31
N GLU A 72 -4.56 3.47 7.72
CA GLU A 72 -4.94 4.89 7.78
C GLU A 72 -5.21 5.39 9.20
N SER A 73 -5.89 4.60 10.01
CA SER A 73 -6.16 4.96 11.41
C SER A 73 -4.88 4.97 12.24
N ALA A 74 -4.00 3.99 12.05
CA ALA A 74 -2.69 3.92 12.69
C ALA A 74 -1.80 5.07 12.25
N HIS A 75 -1.84 5.44 10.97
CA HIS A 75 -1.08 6.57 10.43
C HIS A 75 -1.49 7.89 11.09
N ARG A 76 -2.80 8.15 11.18
CA ARG A 76 -3.32 9.33 11.86
C ARG A 76 -2.98 9.33 13.35
N ALA A 77 -3.20 8.21 14.04
CA ALA A 77 -2.93 8.10 15.48
C ALA A 77 -1.44 8.24 15.82
N SER A 78 -0.55 7.82 14.92
CA SER A 78 0.90 7.87 15.14
C SER A 78 1.54 9.21 14.79
N THR A 79 0.81 10.12 14.12
CA THR A 79 1.39 11.36 13.58
C THR A 79 2.09 12.21 14.63
N ASP A 80 1.50 12.37 15.82
CA ASP A 80 2.11 13.13 16.90
C ASP A 80 3.37 12.46 17.47
N LEU A 81 3.33 11.15 17.61
CA LEU A 81 4.51 10.38 18.05
C LEU A 81 5.63 10.44 17.03
N MET A 82 5.29 10.55 15.75
CA MET A 82 6.27 10.65 14.66
C MET A 82 6.98 12.00 14.58
N LYS A 83 6.44 13.06 15.18
CA LYS A 83 7.06 14.40 15.16
C LYS A 83 8.50 14.41 15.67
N LYS A 84 8.80 13.63 16.72
CA LYS A 84 10.16 13.54 17.26
C LYS A 84 11.16 12.82 16.33
N TYR A 85 10.65 12.07 15.35
CA TYR A 85 11.46 11.36 14.35
C TYR A 85 11.61 12.15 13.05
N GLN A 86 10.99 13.30 12.93
CA GLN A 86 11.15 14.17 11.77
C GLN A 86 12.60 14.61 11.62
N GLY A 87 13.17 14.42 10.42
CA GLY A 87 14.55 14.80 10.18
C GLY A 87 15.19 14.10 8.99
N LEU A 88 16.51 14.27 8.91
CA LEU A 88 17.37 13.62 7.95
C LEU A 88 18.27 12.64 8.67
N TYR A 89 18.37 11.42 8.14
CA TYR A 89 19.13 10.33 8.71
C TYR A 89 20.01 9.69 7.66
N PHE A 90 21.23 9.31 8.04
CA PHE A 90 21.97 8.32 7.28
C PHE A 90 21.49 6.93 7.69
N LYS A 91 21.00 6.16 6.68
CA LYS A 91 20.59 4.77 6.86
C LYS A 91 21.72 3.87 6.40
N TYR A 92 22.16 2.97 7.27
CA TYR A 92 23.19 1.97 7.00
C TYR A 92 22.58 0.58 7.12
N TYR A 93 22.82 -0.26 6.14
CA TYR A 93 22.31 -1.65 6.15
C TYR A 93 23.20 -2.55 5.29
N TYR A 94 23.16 -3.84 5.56
CA TYR A 94 23.87 -4.81 4.72
C TYR A 94 23.21 -4.92 3.34
N SER A 95 24.02 -4.92 2.29
CA SER A 95 23.51 -5.05 0.93
C SER A 95 22.74 -6.37 0.74
N LEU A 96 21.54 -6.29 0.19
CA LEU A 96 20.74 -7.47 -0.11
C LEU A 96 21.24 -8.22 -1.35
N SER A 97 21.98 -7.52 -2.25
CA SER A 97 22.53 -8.08 -3.49
C SER A 97 23.98 -8.50 -3.38
N LYS A 98 24.76 -7.90 -2.46
CA LYS A 98 26.21 -8.15 -2.32
C LYS A 98 26.53 -8.44 -0.85
N PRO A 99 26.64 -9.71 -0.45
CA PRO A 99 26.96 -10.08 0.92
C PRO A 99 28.27 -9.42 1.41
N GLY A 100 28.25 -8.95 2.66
CA GLY A 100 29.40 -8.32 3.31
C GLY A 100 29.59 -6.82 3.03
N LEU A 101 28.85 -6.25 2.09
CA LEU A 101 28.88 -4.81 1.84
C LEU A 101 27.83 -4.07 2.65
N ILE A 102 28.18 -2.89 3.13
CA ILE A 102 27.27 -1.97 3.81
C ILE A 102 26.86 -0.88 2.83
N ARG A 103 25.55 -0.71 2.69
CA ARG A 103 24.94 0.37 1.92
C ARG A 103 24.75 1.58 2.82
N LYS A 104 24.90 2.76 2.22
CA LYS A 104 24.61 4.04 2.87
C LYS A 104 23.59 4.79 2.01
N SER A 105 22.50 5.19 2.62
CA SER A 105 21.47 6.01 1.98
C SER A 105 21.10 7.21 2.86
N LEU A 106 20.46 8.21 2.26
CA LEU A 106 19.94 9.38 2.95
C LEU A 106 18.41 9.25 3.04
N LEU A 107 17.91 9.09 4.26
CA LEU A 107 16.49 8.98 4.57
C LEU A 107 16.00 10.32 5.13
N ARG A 108 14.90 10.84 4.60
CA ARG A 108 14.13 11.95 5.14
C ARG A 108 12.80 11.45 5.69
N ILE A 109 12.49 11.78 6.92
CA ILE A 109 11.16 11.63 7.52
C ILE A 109 10.54 13.02 7.64
N SER A 110 9.35 13.19 7.10
CA SER A 110 8.58 14.46 7.11
C SER A 110 7.15 14.20 7.56
N ILE A 111 6.60 15.14 8.32
CA ILE A 111 5.20 15.07 8.79
C ILE A 111 4.32 15.84 7.83
N SER A 112 3.19 15.27 7.47
CA SER A 112 2.13 15.87 6.66
C SER A 112 0.79 15.73 7.37
N GLU A 113 -0.25 16.35 6.82
CA GLU A 113 -1.63 16.20 7.29
C GLU A 113 -2.12 14.73 7.21
N ARG A 114 -1.53 13.95 6.30
CA ARG A 114 -1.86 12.53 6.10
C ARG A 114 -1.05 11.59 6.98
N GLY A 115 -0.04 12.10 7.71
CA GLY A 115 0.85 11.32 8.57
C GLY A 115 2.33 11.50 8.22
N ALA A 116 3.17 10.59 8.64
CA ALA A 116 4.61 10.64 8.42
C ALA A 116 4.99 9.98 7.09
N LEU A 117 5.64 10.77 6.23
CA LEU A 117 6.11 10.35 4.91
C LEU A 117 7.62 10.17 4.91
N THR A 118 8.10 9.22 4.13
CA THR A 118 9.54 9.00 3.93
C THR A 118 9.96 9.25 2.48
N LYS A 119 11.18 9.71 2.33
CA LYS A 119 11.92 9.74 1.06
C LYS A 119 13.33 9.28 1.33
N CYS A 120 13.79 8.32 0.57
CA CYS A 120 15.14 7.81 0.69
C CYS A 120 15.85 7.88 -0.67
N VAL A 121 17.12 8.25 -0.64
CA VAL A 121 17.98 8.33 -1.81
C VAL A 121 19.24 7.55 -1.55
N GLU A 122 19.61 6.68 -2.48
CA GLU A 122 20.85 5.93 -2.36
C GLU A 122 21.55 5.79 -3.72
N PRO A 123 22.89 5.69 -3.74
CA PRO A 123 23.62 5.41 -4.98
C PRO A 123 23.16 4.08 -5.58
N ALA A 124 22.75 4.12 -6.84
CA ALA A 124 22.42 2.91 -7.58
C ALA A 124 23.70 2.14 -7.94
N GLU A 125 23.58 0.81 -7.98
CA GLU A 125 24.63 -0.06 -8.50
C GLU A 125 24.18 -0.59 -9.87
N GLY A 126 25.09 -0.61 -10.85
CA GLY A 126 24.79 -1.13 -12.18
C GLY A 126 25.81 -0.76 -13.23
N GLU A 127 25.51 -1.07 -14.46
CA GLU A 127 26.38 -0.77 -15.62
C GLU A 127 26.68 0.73 -15.75
N LEU A 128 25.68 1.59 -15.53
CA LEU A 128 25.85 3.04 -15.59
C LEU A 128 26.90 3.53 -14.59
N THR A 129 26.92 2.98 -13.39
CA THR A 129 27.92 3.32 -12.38
C THR A 129 29.30 2.83 -12.76
N ARG A 130 29.41 1.67 -13.41
CA ARG A 130 30.67 1.16 -13.98
C ARG A 130 31.20 2.03 -15.12
N LEU A 131 30.32 2.71 -15.84
CA LEU A 131 30.67 3.68 -16.89
C LEU A 131 30.93 5.10 -16.32
N GLY A 132 31.00 5.26 -15.00
CA GLY A 132 31.21 6.55 -14.34
C GLY A 132 29.98 7.46 -14.30
N ILE A 133 28.81 6.94 -14.68
CA ILE A 133 27.54 7.69 -14.63
C ILE A 133 26.91 7.47 -13.27
N ALA A 134 26.86 8.53 -12.45
CA ALA A 134 26.18 8.49 -11.16
C ALA A 134 24.69 8.30 -11.37
N SER A 135 24.15 7.22 -10.87
CA SER A 135 22.72 6.98 -10.84
C SER A 135 22.23 6.82 -9.40
N LEU A 136 20.98 7.15 -9.15
CA LEU A 136 20.38 7.15 -7.83
C LEU A 136 19.10 6.32 -7.84
N CYS A 137 18.95 5.43 -6.85
CA CYS A 137 17.67 4.85 -6.49
C CYS A 137 16.94 5.83 -5.59
N LYS A 138 15.66 6.02 -5.85
CA LYS A 138 14.79 6.90 -5.07
C LYS A 138 13.62 6.11 -4.52
N TYR A 139 13.47 6.13 -3.21
CA TYR A 139 12.38 5.46 -2.53
C TYR A 139 11.42 6.49 -1.95
N SER A 140 10.16 6.15 -1.96
CA SER A 140 9.08 6.90 -1.31
C SER A 140 8.27 5.95 -0.46
N GLY A 141 7.76 6.43 0.66
CA GLY A 141 7.02 5.58 1.56
C GLY A 141 6.40 6.31 2.73
N GLU A 142 6.01 5.53 3.71
CA GLU A 142 5.33 5.97 4.90
C GLU A 142 6.00 5.40 6.14
N ALA A 143 5.90 6.13 7.23
CA ALA A 143 6.36 5.72 8.54
C ALA A 143 5.21 5.72 9.55
N LEU A 144 5.11 4.65 10.32
CA LEU A 144 4.04 4.40 11.29
C LEU A 144 4.65 4.09 12.66
N PHE A 145 4.02 4.60 13.71
CA PHE A 145 4.35 4.21 15.07
C PHE A 145 3.19 3.37 15.63
N ILE A 146 3.41 2.08 15.78
CA ILE A 146 2.39 1.14 16.27
C ILE A 146 2.94 0.41 17.48
N GLY A 147 2.18 0.44 18.58
CA GLY A 147 2.63 -0.11 19.85
C GLY A 147 3.87 0.62 20.33
N ASP A 148 5.00 -0.07 20.30
CA ASP A 148 6.31 0.43 20.73
C ASP A 148 7.38 0.31 19.62
N ARG A 149 6.98 0.34 18.36
CA ARG A 149 7.89 0.21 17.21
C ARG A 149 7.57 1.24 16.13
N LEU A 150 8.63 1.68 15.47
CA LEU A 150 8.58 2.50 14.28
C LEU A 150 8.70 1.60 13.05
N PHE A 151 7.69 1.62 12.21
CA PHE A 151 7.61 0.88 10.96
C PHE A 151 7.81 1.82 9.79
N ILE A 152 8.64 1.44 8.83
CA ILE A 152 8.84 2.19 7.60
C ILE A 152 8.62 1.23 6.43
N LEU A 153 7.70 1.58 5.54
CA LEU A 153 7.43 0.89 4.30
C LEU A 153 7.77 1.81 3.14
N GLU A 154 8.69 1.39 2.29
CA GLU A 154 9.20 2.18 1.16
C GLU A 154 9.14 1.36 -0.13
N TYR A 155 8.86 2.01 -1.23
CA TYR A 155 8.97 1.43 -2.57
C TYR A 155 9.91 2.26 -3.43
N GLU A 156 10.63 1.60 -4.34
CA GLU A 156 11.47 2.28 -5.31
C GLU A 156 10.59 3.01 -6.33
N TYR A 157 10.77 4.34 -6.40
CA TYR A 157 9.85 5.24 -7.09
C TYR A 157 9.98 5.22 -8.61
N LEU A 158 11.21 5.00 -9.15
CA LEU A 158 11.50 5.11 -10.58
C LEU A 158 11.13 3.83 -11.32
N SER A 159 11.68 2.69 -10.89
CA SER A 159 11.46 1.40 -11.54
C SER A 159 10.22 0.66 -11.01
N LYS A 160 9.80 0.97 -9.79
CA LYS A 160 8.68 0.32 -9.06
C LYS A 160 8.87 -1.20 -8.90
N LYS A 161 10.12 -1.65 -8.83
CA LYS A 161 10.47 -3.09 -8.74
C LYS A 161 10.85 -3.55 -7.34
N GLU A 162 11.04 -2.63 -6.42
CA GLU A 162 11.48 -2.91 -5.06
C GLU A 162 10.51 -2.36 -4.03
N ILE A 163 10.24 -3.18 -3.02
CA ILE A 163 9.58 -2.77 -1.79
C ILE A 163 10.50 -3.17 -0.65
N SER A 164 10.71 -2.27 0.28
CA SER A 164 11.43 -2.52 1.52
C SER A 164 10.56 -2.20 2.73
N TYR A 165 10.75 -2.98 3.76
CA TYR A 165 10.07 -2.84 5.03
C TYR A 165 11.09 -2.85 6.15
N SER A 166 11.02 -1.90 7.06
CA SER A 166 11.91 -1.87 8.22
C SER A 166 11.15 -1.58 9.51
N VAL A 167 11.63 -2.19 10.59
CA VAL A 167 11.11 -2.04 11.94
C VAL A 167 12.23 -1.53 12.83
N HIS A 168 12.01 -0.40 13.47
CA HIS A 168 13.01 0.25 14.31
C HIS A 168 12.56 0.32 15.77
N PHE A 169 13.52 0.22 16.66
CA PHE A 169 13.29 0.47 18.07
C PHE A 169 13.13 1.97 18.31
N PRO A 170 12.19 2.38 19.17
CA PRO A 170 11.98 3.78 19.48
C PRO A 170 13.17 4.33 20.28
N THR A 171 13.38 5.63 20.17
CA THR A 171 14.29 6.33 21.08
C THR A 171 13.51 6.86 22.27
N TYR A 172 14.09 6.75 23.46
CA TYR A 172 13.59 7.36 24.69
C TYR A 172 14.09 8.80 24.88
N MET A 173 14.97 9.27 23.98
CA MET A 173 15.45 10.66 23.99
C MET A 173 14.42 11.61 23.38
N SER A 174 14.50 12.88 23.72
CA SER A 174 13.64 13.93 23.14
C SER A 174 13.80 14.07 21.62
N LYS A 175 14.98 13.74 21.09
CA LYS A 175 15.30 13.74 19.68
C LYS A 175 15.90 12.40 19.27
N ALA A 176 15.50 11.90 18.14
CA ALA A 176 16.04 10.66 17.58
C ALA A 176 17.41 10.91 16.96
N VAL A 177 18.46 10.32 17.56
CA VAL A 177 19.83 10.38 17.07
C VAL A 177 20.22 9.07 16.39
N LEU A 178 19.75 7.95 16.93
CA LEU A 178 20.02 6.61 16.43
C LEU A 178 18.73 5.79 16.47
N LEU A 179 18.44 5.07 15.39
CA LEU A 179 17.27 4.20 15.23
C LEU A 179 17.74 2.81 14.78
N PRO A 180 18.18 1.96 15.71
CA PRO A 180 18.52 0.58 15.36
C PRO A 180 17.25 -0.18 14.95
N GLY A 181 17.38 -1.11 14.02
CA GLY A 181 16.22 -1.87 13.52
C GLY A 181 16.61 -3.02 12.62
N LEU A 182 15.59 -3.66 12.09
CA LEU A 182 15.70 -4.74 11.12
C LEU A 182 15.07 -4.27 9.81
N MET A 183 15.64 -4.69 8.69
CA MET A 183 15.13 -4.39 7.36
C MET A 183 14.93 -5.68 6.58
N LEU A 184 13.81 -5.76 5.89
CA LEU A 184 13.47 -6.77 4.92
C LEU A 184 13.21 -6.10 3.58
N GLY A 185 13.76 -6.64 2.52
CA GLY A 185 13.53 -6.14 1.16
C GLY A 185 13.95 -7.16 0.13
N VAL A 186 13.55 -6.91 -1.12
CA VAL A 186 13.94 -7.71 -2.27
C VAL A 186 14.76 -6.82 -3.19
N SER A 187 15.95 -7.27 -3.56
CA SER A 187 16.76 -6.55 -4.55
C SER A 187 16.18 -6.70 -5.94
N ALA A 188 16.15 -5.62 -6.73
CA ALA A 188 15.76 -5.65 -8.14
C ALA A 188 16.80 -6.36 -9.03
N SER A 189 18.02 -6.57 -8.55
CA SER A 189 19.01 -7.34 -9.28
C SER A 189 18.62 -8.81 -9.29
N ASN A 190 18.33 -9.34 -10.49
CA ASN A 190 18.13 -10.77 -10.69
C ASN A 190 19.35 -11.52 -10.16
N ARG A 191 19.19 -12.25 -9.06
CA ARG A 191 20.11 -13.32 -8.71
C ARG A 191 19.76 -14.52 -9.61
N HIS A 192 20.29 -14.51 -10.81
CA HIS A 192 20.49 -15.70 -11.59
C HIS A 192 21.98 -16.03 -11.52
N GLU A 193 22.37 -16.65 -10.42
CA GLU A 193 23.57 -17.48 -10.31
C GLU A 193 23.28 -18.58 -9.29
#